data_f8f0cb4d8f1cf030382be54fcf4e3448
#
_entry.id   f8f0cb4d8f1cf030382be54fcf4e3448
#
_cell.length_a   1.000
_cell.length_b   1.000
_cell.length_c   1.000
_cell.angle_alpha   90.00
_cell.angle_beta   90.00
_cell.angle_gamma   90.00
#
_symmetry.space_group_name_H-M   'P 1'
#
loop_
_entity.id
_entity.type
_entity.pdbx_description
1 polymer ?
#
loop_
_entity_poly.entity_id
_entity_poly.type
_entity_poly.pdbx_seq_one_letter_code
_entity_poly.pdbx_strand_id
1 'polypeptide(L)'
;MNRAENEFNQWLETLQKSYSPSELELLSLAYDFAQEAHRGQKRASGEDYIIHCLATAQKLAEMNLDLSTIIAGLLHDIPEDTKLTLQDIEKNFGAEIARLVEGITKLGKIKYRGLERYAENLRKMFVAMSDDIRVILIKFADRLHNLKTLEALAPEKQLRIAKETLEIYAPIADRLSMGKIKGELEDLAFKYVYPDDYNWISQTIPKEYKTKETRLQEVKERTRKKLAEHEIISAEISIQGRTKHLYSLYRKLLKPHINKDLSKVYDLLALRIIVPTISDCYSALGIVHSLYRPLVGRIKDYIAQPKPNGYRSLHTTVFTADGEIVEFQIRTKEMHEEAEFGVAAHWRYKENGGKINVQNIKWLEELIKWQKQIKDDEQFLQTVKFDIFQNRIFVFTPKGDVIDLPEGATPIDFAYHLHSWLGNKCVGARINDQMVNLGATLKSGDIVEIITDKNRKGPSPDWLETVKTSMARNKIRSALNKIKN
;
A
#
# COMPACT_ATOMS: atom_id res chain seq x y z
N MET A 1 -24.88 -5.15 -30.65
CA MET A 1 -23.84 -4.63 -29.74
C MET A 1 -23.18 -5.80 -29.02
N ASN A 2 -21.88 -5.85 -29.02
CA ASN A 2 -21.11 -6.86 -28.29
C ASN A 2 -21.17 -6.54 -26.79
N ARG A 3 -20.99 -7.53 -25.88
CA ARG A 3 -20.97 -7.36 -24.43
C ARG A 3 -20.02 -6.23 -23.99
N ALA A 4 -18.81 -6.22 -24.52
CA ALA A 4 -17.81 -5.19 -24.21
C ALA A 4 -18.25 -3.76 -24.57
N GLU A 5 -18.93 -3.61 -25.72
CA GLU A 5 -19.46 -2.34 -26.19
C GLU A 5 -20.59 -1.83 -25.28
N ASN A 6 -21.45 -2.72 -24.81
CA ASN A 6 -22.50 -2.36 -23.82
C ASN A 6 -21.88 -1.93 -22.49
N GLU A 7 -20.90 -2.68 -21.98
CA GLU A 7 -20.19 -2.33 -20.73
C GLU A 7 -19.45 -1.00 -20.86
N PHE A 8 -18.83 -0.72 -22.02
CA PHE A 8 -18.18 0.56 -22.28
C PHE A 8 -19.16 1.72 -22.31
N ASN A 9 -20.28 1.60 -23.02
CA ASN A 9 -21.27 2.67 -23.12
C ASN A 9 -21.91 2.99 -21.77
N GLN A 10 -22.25 1.97 -20.97
CA GLN A 10 -22.76 2.17 -19.62
C GLN A 10 -21.71 2.88 -18.73
N TRP A 11 -20.44 2.51 -18.85
CA TRP A 11 -19.37 3.17 -18.12
C TRP A 11 -19.21 4.64 -18.57
N LEU A 12 -19.22 4.89 -19.86
CA LEU A 12 -19.11 6.24 -20.44
C LEU A 12 -20.22 7.18 -19.90
N GLU A 13 -21.45 6.69 -19.77
CA GLU A 13 -22.56 7.44 -19.17
C GLU A 13 -22.26 7.86 -17.71
N THR A 14 -21.60 7.00 -16.93
CA THR A 14 -21.23 7.33 -15.55
C THR A 14 -20.18 8.44 -15.45
N LEU A 15 -19.33 8.57 -16.49
CA LEU A 15 -18.24 9.54 -16.55
C LEU A 15 -18.69 10.95 -16.99
N GLN A 16 -19.86 11.11 -17.59
CA GLN A 16 -20.37 12.40 -18.12
C GLN A 16 -20.40 13.54 -17.09
N LYS A 17 -20.50 13.21 -15.81
CA LYS A 17 -20.49 14.21 -14.72
C LYS A 17 -19.08 14.68 -14.34
N SER A 18 -18.05 13.95 -14.75
CA SER A 18 -16.67 14.15 -14.29
C SER A 18 -15.71 14.60 -15.40
N TYR A 19 -16.08 14.37 -16.67
CA TYR A 19 -15.25 14.66 -17.84
C TYR A 19 -16.00 15.52 -18.85
N SER A 20 -15.26 16.36 -19.57
CA SER A 20 -15.80 17.17 -20.67
C SER A 20 -16.19 16.32 -21.89
N PRO A 21 -17.06 16.79 -22.79
CA PRO A 21 -17.41 16.06 -24.02
C PRO A 21 -16.19 15.68 -24.87
N SER A 22 -15.19 16.57 -24.98
CA SER A 22 -13.95 16.30 -25.74
C SER A 22 -13.08 15.21 -25.10
N GLU A 23 -13.04 15.13 -23.76
CA GLU A 23 -12.34 14.07 -23.05
C GLU A 23 -13.03 12.71 -23.22
N LEU A 24 -14.36 12.69 -23.21
CA LEU A 24 -15.15 11.48 -23.46
C LEU A 24 -15.02 11.00 -24.91
N GLU A 25 -14.92 11.93 -25.86
CA GLU A 25 -14.66 11.60 -27.28
C GLU A 25 -13.27 10.96 -27.44
N LEU A 26 -12.23 11.51 -26.80
CA LEU A 26 -10.88 10.93 -26.83
C LEU A 26 -10.85 9.54 -26.20
N LEU A 27 -11.57 9.32 -25.07
CA LEU A 27 -11.69 8.02 -24.45
C LEU A 27 -12.41 7.02 -25.36
N SER A 28 -13.46 7.44 -26.07
CA SER A 28 -14.19 6.62 -27.02
C SER A 28 -13.29 6.21 -28.19
N LEU A 29 -12.51 7.15 -28.74
CA LEU A 29 -11.53 6.88 -29.79
C LEU A 29 -10.47 5.84 -29.33
N ALA A 30 -10.01 5.95 -28.08
CA ALA A 30 -9.06 5.01 -27.51
C ALA A 30 -9.65 3.60 -27.32
N TYR A 31 -10.94 3.52 -26.95
CA TYR A 31 -11.66 2.24 -26.87
C TYR A 31 -11.79 1.58 -28.24
N ASP A 32 -12.23 2.33 -29.25
CA ASP A 32 -12.39 1.82 -30.62
C ASP A 32 -11.05 1.35 -31.19
N PHE A 33 -9.98 2.10 -30.93
CA PHE A 33 -8.61 1.74 -31.33
C PHE A 33 -8.13 0.44 -30.67
N ALA A 34 -8.37 0.29 -29.36
CA ALA A 34 -8.01 -0.93 -28.62
C ALA A 34 -8.87 -2.13 -29.07
N GLN A 35 -10.17 -1.93 -29.31
CA GLN A 35 -11.10 -2.95 -29.77
C GLN A 35 -10.69 -3.48 -31.16
N GLU A 36 -10.32 -2.58 -32.07
CA GLU A 36 -9.86 -2.98 -33.40
C GLU A 36 -8.52 -3.70 -33.33
N ALA A 37 -7.56 -3.21 -32.51
CA ALA A 37 -6.25 -3.82 -32.34
C ALA A 37 -6.34 -5.25 -31.80
N HIS A 38 -7.27 -5.52 -30.87
CA HIS A 38 -7.48 -6.83 -30.26
C HIS A 38 -8.62 -7.65 -30.91
N ARG A 39 -9.09 -7.26 -32.10
CA ARG A 39 -10.18 -7.94 -32.79
C ARG A 39 -9.92 -9.44 -32.95
N GLY A 40 -10.84 -10.26 -32.44
CA GLY A 40 -10.78 -11.72 -32.51
C GLY A 40 -9.82 -12.38 -31.51
N GLN A 41 -9.08 -11.61 -30.72
CA GLN A 41 -8.25 -12.15 -29.64
C GLN A 41 -9.11 -12.50 -28.43
N LYS A 42 -8.82 -13.66 -27.83
CA LYS A 42 -9.46 -14.14 -26.60
C LYS A 42 -8.44 -14.44 -25.52
N ARG A 43 -8.82 -14.16 -24.29
CA ARG A 43 -8.03 -14.57 -23.12
C ARG A 43 -8.19 -16.08 -22.84
N ALA A 44 -7.35 -16.61 -21.93
CA ALA A 44 -7.46 -18.01 -21.48
C ALA A 44 -8.83 -18.31 -20.82
N SER A 45 -9.51 -17.30 -20.27
CA SER A 45 -10.87 -17.38 -19.75
C SER A 45 -11.96 -17.52 -20.82
N GLY A 46 -11.62 -17.35 -22.09
CA GLY A 46 -12.56 -17.33 -23.22
C GLY A 46 -13.19 -15.96 -23.50
N GLU A 47 -12.98 -14.96 -22.66
CA GLU A 47 -13.46 -13.60 -22.86
C GLU A 47 -12.70 -12.86 -23.96
N ASP A 48 -13.37 -11.91 -24.62
CA ASP A 48 -12.71 -11.03 -25.60
C ASP A 48 -11.66 -10.17 -24.91
N TYR A 49 -10.49 -10.00 -25.53
CA TYR A 49 -9.34 -9.34 -24.91
C TYR A 49 -9.64 -7.90 -24.46
N ILE A 50 -10.47 -7.19 -25.23
CA ILE A 50 -10.88 -5.80 -24.93
C ILE A 50 -11.55 -5.66 -23.55
N ILE A 51 -12.21 -6.69 -23.01
CA ILE A 51 -12.80 -6.67 -21.67
C ILE A 51 -11.72 -6.46 -20.59
N HIS A 52 -10.54 -7.04 -20.79
CA HIS A 52 -9.41 -6.81 -19.90
C HIS A 52 -8.91 -5.36 -19.92
N CYS A 53 -8.73 -4.82 -21.12
CA CYS A 53 -8.30 -3.45 -21.32
C CYS A 53 -9.32 -2.47 -20.68
N LEU A 54 -10.61 -2.72 -20.93
CA LEU A 54 -11.70 -1.93 -20.35
C LEU A 54 -11.71 -2.01 -18.82
N ALA A 55 -11.61 -3.21 -18.25
CA ALA A 55 -11.58 -3.38 -16.78
C ALA A 55 -10.38 -2.70 -16.13
N THR A 56 -9.23 -2.68 -16.82
CA THR A 56 -8.04 -1.95 -16.38
C THR A 56 -8.29 -0.45 -16.35
N ALA A 57 -8.86 0.12 -17.43
CA ALA A 57 -9.21 1.54 -17.52
C ALA A 57 -10.27 1.94 -16.48
N GLN A 58 -11.31 1.13 -16.29
CA GLN A 58 -12.34 1.35 -15.26
C GLN A 58 -11.74 1.40 -13.86
N LYS A 59 -10.79 0.49 -13.55
CA LYS A 59 -10.12 0.47 -12.25
C LYS A 59 -9.29 1.72 -12.01
N LEU A 60 -8.62 2.25 -13.04
CA LEU A 60 -7.88 3.52 -12.96
C LEU A 60 -8.81 4.71 -12.75
N ALA A 61 -9.96 4.73 -13.41
CA ALA A 61 -10.99 5.75 -13.17
C ALA A 61 -11.56 5.70 -11.74
N GLU A 62 -11.77 4.49 -11.17
CA GLU A 62 -12.15 4.32 -9.76
C GLU A 62 -11.10 4.88 -8.78
N MET A 63 -9.82 4.88 -9.19
CA MET A 63 -8.73 5.50 -8.43
C MET A 63 -8.67 7.03 -8.61
N ASN A 64 -9.59 7.63 -9.39
CA ASN A 64 -9.63 9.05 -9.73
C ASN A 64 -8.36 9.56 -10.43
N LEU A 65 -7.75 8.77 -11.31
CA LEU A 65 -6.57 9.16 -12.08
C LEU A 65 -6.95 10.02 -13.30
N ASP A 66 -5.95 10.72 -13.85
CA ASP A 66 -6.08 11.55 -15.03
C ASP A 66 -6.45 10.74 -16.29
N LEU A 67 -7.04 11.42 -17.28
CA LEU A 67 -7.51 10.79 -18.52
C LEU A 67 -6.37 10.11 -19.29
N SER A 68 -5.18 10.72 -19.33
CA SER A 68 -4.01 10.14 -20.02
C SER A 68 -3.64 8.78 -19.42
N THR A 69 -3.71 8.65 -18.09
CA THR A 69 -3.46 7.39 -17.37
C THR A 69 -4.54 6.34 -17.66
N ILE A 70 -5.81 6.74 -17.73
CA ILE A 70 -6.94 5.86 -18.03
C ILE A 70 -6.82 5.33 -19.48
N ILE A 71 -6.52 6.21 -20.42
CA ILE A 71 -6.28 5.82 -21.83
C ILE A 71 -5.06 4.92 -21.95
N ALA A 72 -3.95 5.23 -21.27
CA ALA A 72 -2.78 4.36 -21.25
C ALA A 72 -3.11 2.96 -20.70
N GLY A 73 -3.98 2.87 -19.70
CA GLY A 73 -4.50 1.60 -19.18
C GLY A 73 -5.35 0.84 -20.20
N LEU A 74 -6.10 1.52 -21.05
CA LEU A 74 -6.89 0.92 -22.11
C LEU A 74 -6.00 0.39 -23.26
N LEU A 75 -4.86 1.05 -23.53
CA LEU A 75 -3.95 0.75 -24.63
C LEU A 75 -2.72 -0.09 -24.23
N HIS A 76 -2.58 -0.46 -22.95
CA HIS A 76 -1.32 -0.94 -22.38
C HIS A 76 -0.75 -2.22 -23.03
N ASP A 77 -1.61 -3.13 -23.47
CA ASP A 77 -1.19 -4.42 -24.05
C ASP A 77 -1.03 -4.38 -25.58
N ILE A 78 -1.41 -3.27 -26.24
CA ILE A 78 -1.35 -3.17 -27.72
C ILE A 78 0.04 -3.45 -28.27
N PRO A 79 1.16 -2.85 -27.74
CA PRO A 79 2.48 -3.10 -28.31
C PRO A 79 3.04 -4.50 -28.02
N GLU A 80 2.47 -5.21 -27.03
CA GLU A 80 2.92 -6.56 -26.66
C GLU A 80 2.16 -7.64 -27.43
N ASP A 81 0.86 -7.46 -27.63
CA ASP A 81 -0.06 -8.51 -28.05
C ASP A 81 -0.65 -8.26 -29.45
N THR A 82 -0.30 -7.14 -30.11
CA THR A 82 -0.81 -6.80 -31.44
C THR A 82 0.32 -6.42 -32.42
N LYS A 83 -0.05 -6.07 -33.67
CA LYS A 83 0.89 -5.59 -34.70
C LYS A 83 1.15 -4.07 -34.59
N LEU A 84 0.36 -3.34 -33.79
CA LEU A 84 0.50 -1.90 -33.64
C LEU A 84 1.67 -1.59 -32.72
N THR A 85 2.32 -0.46 -32.98
CA THR A 85 3.55 -0.05 -32.30
C THR A 85 3.30 1.12 -31.36
N LEU A 86 4.29 1.45 -30.53
CA LEU A 86 4.28 2.68 -29.71
C LEU A 86 4.17 3.94 -30.57
N GLN A 87 4.72 3.93 -31.80
CA GLN A 87 4.62 5.06 -32.72
C GLN A 87 3.18 5.28 -33.22
N ASP A 88 2.42 4.19 -33.41
CA ASP A 88 1.00 4.28 -33.76
C ASP A 88 0.19 4.89 -32.60
N ILE A 89 0.52 4.53 -31.36
CA ILE A 89 -0.11 5.13 -30.17
C ILE A 89 0.27 6.61 -30.06
N GLU A 90 1.54 6.96 -30.22
CA GLU A 90 2.00 8.35 -30.14
C GLU A 90 1.32 9.25 -31.17
N LYS A 91 1.18 8.74 -32.41
CA LYS A 91 0.53 9.47 -33.51
C LYS A 91 -0.94 9.77 -33.23
N ASN A 92 -1.68 8.86 -32.59
CA ASN A 92 -3.12 8.99 -32.35
C ASN A 92 -3.46 9.64 -31.03
N PHE A 93 -2.64 9.44 -29.98
CA PHE A 93 -2.95 9.84 -28.58
C PHE A 93 -1.88 10.70 -27.94
N GLY A 94 -0.79 10.98 -28.63
CA GLY A 94 0.29 11.87 -28.15
C GLY A 94 1.37 11.18 -27.33
N ALA A 95 2.48 11.92 -27.14
CA ALA A 95 3.72 11.40 -26.55
C ALA A 95 3.59 11.02 -25.07
N GLU A 96 2.67 11.64 -24.31
CA GLU A 96 2.46 11.33 -22.90
C GLU A 96 1.90 9.93 -22.72
N ILE A 97 0.82 9.61 -23.42
CA ILE A 97 0.16 8.29 -23.39
C ILE A 97 1.12 7.20 -23.90
N ALA A 98 1.83 7.47 -25.01
CA ALA A 98 2.82 6.53 -25.55
C ALA A 98 3.95 6.22 -24.55
N ARG A 99 4.45 7.22 -23.80
CA ARG A 99 5.48 7.02 -22.76
C ARG A 99 4.95 6.16 -21.60
N LEU A 100 3.72 6.36 -21.16
CA LEU A 100 3.11 5.53 -20.11
C LEU A 100 3.01 4.07 -20.58
N VAL A 101 2.50 3.84 -21.80
CA VAL A 101 2.40 2.49 -22.38
C VAL A 101 3.78 1.85 -22.55
N GLU A 102 4.80 2.61 -23.02
CA GLU A 102 6.19 2.12 -23.09
C GLU A 102 6.71 1.67 -21.72
N GLY A 103 6.45 2.47 -20.68
CA GLY A 103 6.84 2.14 -19.32
C GLY A 103 6.24 0.81 -18.83
N ILE A 104 4.97 0.55 -19.15
CA ILE A 104 4.27 -0.69 -18.81
C ILE A 104 4.82 -1.86 -19.60
N THR A 105 5.05 -1.71 -20.91
CA THR A 105 5.62 -2.73 -21.79
C THR A 105 7.01 -3.17 -21.32
N LYS A 106 7.86 -2.23 -20.84
CA LYS A 106 9.16 -2.56 -20.26
C LYS A 106 9.03 -3.45 -19.01
N LEU A 107 7.93 -3.32 -18.25
CA LEU A 107 7.63 -4.18 -17.10
C LEU A 107 7.01 -5.52 -17.51
N GLY A 108 6.28 -5.60 -18.61
CA GLY A 108 5.60 -6.82 -19.10
C GLY A 108 6.56 -7.86 -19.67
N LYS A 109 7.61 -7.46 -20.39
CA LYS A 109 8.60 -8.33 -21.04
C LYS A 109 9.46 -9.19 -20.12
N ILE A 110 9.16 -9.21 -18.87
CA ILE A 110 9.95 -9.81 -17.82
C ILE A 110 9.48 -11.24 -17.55
N LYS A 111 10.09 -12.21 -18.22
CA LYS A 111 9.83 -13.64 -17.98
C LYS A 111 10.63 -14.14 -16.78
N TYR A 112 9.92 -14.53 -15.72
CA TYR A 112 10.53 -15.14 -14.55
C TYR A 112 11.17 -16.49 -14.89
N ARG A 113 12.49 -16.57 -14.79
CA ARG A 113 13.26 -17.80 -14.62
C ARG A 113 14.53 -17.48 -13.83
N GLY A 114 14.58 -17.94 -12.59
CA GLY A 114 15.76 -17.79 -11.71
C GLY A 114 15.82 -16.46 -10.93
N LEU A 115 16.72 -16.44 -9.96
CA LEU A 115 16.91 -15.35 -8.99
C LEU A 115 17.34 -14.04 -9.66
N GLU A 116 18.27 -14.14 -10.62
CA GLU A 116 18.84 -13.00 -11.34
C GLU A 116 17.77 -12.22 -12.14
N ARG A 117 16.90 -12.94 -12.83
CA ARG A 117 15.79 -12.31 -13.55
C ARG A 117 14.79 -11.62 -12.64
N TYR A 118 14.56 -12.19 -11.46
CA TYR A 118 13.69 -11.59 -10.46
C TYR A 118 14.25 -10.26 -9.95
N ALA A 119 15.55 -10.21 -9.66
CA ALA A 119 16.25 -8.99 -9.25
C ALA A 119 16.23 -7.92 -10.36
N GLU A 120 16.55 -8.32 -11.59
CA GLU A 120 16.53 -7.39 -12.74
C GLU A 120 15.14 -6.80 -12.98
N ASN A 121 14.11 -7.61 -12.79
CA ASN A 121 12.72 -7.20 -12.91
C ASN A 121 12.34 -6.11 -11.91
N LEU A 122 12.69 -6.33 -10.65
CA LEU A 122 12.46 -5.32 -9.61
C LEU A 122 13.24 -4.03 -9.90
N ARG A 123 14.50 -4.15 -10.39
CA ARG A 123 15.30 -2.99 -10.79
C ARG A 123 14.60 -2.16 -11.87
N LYS A 124 14.13 -2.81 -12.94
CA LYS A 124 13.41 -2.15 -14.04
C LYS A 124 12.12 -1.50 -13.56
N MET A 125 11.39 -2.19 -12.68
CA MET A 125 10.15 -1.65 -12.11
C MET A 125 10.42 -0.38 -11.29
N PHE A 126 11.44 -0.37 -10.45
CA PHE A 126 11.79 0.82 -9.67
C PHE A 126 12.27 1.97 -10.54
N VAL A 127 13.00 1.70 -11.62
CA VAL A 127 13.37 2.73 -12.60
C VAL A 127 12.13 3.31 -13.28
N ALA A 128 11.24 2.45 -13.79
CA ALA A 128 10.01 2.91 -14.43
C ALA A 128 9.10 3.72 -13.49
N MET A 129 8.99 3.29 -12.21
CA MET A 129 8.26 4.06 -11.18
C MET A 129 8.89 5.42 -10.89
N SER A 130 10.21 5.53 -11.00
CA SER A 130 10.94 6.80 -10.81
C SER A 130 10.75 7.75 -11.97
N ASP A 131 10.62 7.22 -13.17
CA ASP A 131 10.37 8.03 -14.37
C ASP A 131 8.93 8.55 -14.36
N ASP A 132 7.96 7.68 -14.08
CA ASP A 132 6.56 8.06 -13.88
C ASP A 132 5.83 7.02 -12.99
N ILE A 133 5.37 7.47 -11.82
CA ILE A 133 4.67 6.62 -10.84
C ILE A 133 3.36 6.03 -11.40
N ARG A 134 2.75 6.66 -12.42
CA ARG A 134 1.52 6.18 -13.04
C ARG A 134 1.69 4.80 -13.68
N VAL A 135 2.89 4.47 -14.10
CA VAL A 135 3.22 3.15 -14.68
C VAL A 135 2.89 2.01 -13.70
N ILE A 136 3.23 2.14 -12.40
CA ILE A 136 2.88 1.11 -11.42
C ILE A 136 1.40 1.10 -11.07
N LEU A 137 0.71 2.27 -11.13
CA LEU A 137 -0.72 2.35 -10.91
C LEU A 137 -1.50 1.59 -11.98
N ILE A 138 -1.10 1.75 -13.24
CA ILE A 138 -1.68 0.97 -14.36
C ILE A 138 -1.37 -0.52 -14.16
N LYS A 139 -0.16 -0.86 -13.73
CA LYS A 139 0.22 -2.26 -13.47
C LYS A 139 -0.56 -2.89 -12.31
N PHE A 140 -0.98 -2.12 -11.30
CA PHE A 140 -1.88 -2.62 -10.25
C PHE A 140 -3.27 -2.92 -10.81
N ALA A 141 -3.82 -2.04 -11.67
CA ALA A 141 -5.13 -2.26 -12.28
C ALA A 141 -5.13 -3.50 -13.19
N ASP A 142 -4.11 -3.64 -14.04
CA ASP A 142 -3.85 -4.84 -14.85
C ASP A 142 -3.76 -6.10 -13.97
N ARG A 143 -2.93 -6.06 -12.92
CA ARG A 143 -2.72 -7.19 -12.00
C ARG A 143 -4.01 -7.61 -11.30
N LEU A 144 -4.82 -6.67 -10.86
CA LEU A 144 -6.11 -6.95 -10.24
C LEU A 144 -7.05 -7.69 -11.18
N HIS A 145 -7.14 -7.29 -12.44
CA HIS A 145 -7.96 -8.02 -13.41
C HIS A 145 -7.39 -9.40 -13.73
N ASN A 146 -6.07 -9.51 -13.88
CA ASN A 146 -5.39 -10.80 -14.08
C ASN A 146 -5.65 -11.79 -12.93
N LEU A 147 -5.69 -11.30 -11.68
CA LEU A 147 -6.01 -12.13 -10.52
C LEU A 147 -7.48 -12.60 -10.50
N LYS A 148 -8.42 -11.77 -10.96
CA LYS A 148 -9.85 -12.13 -11.04
C LYS A 148 -10.11 -13.25 -12.04
N THR A 149 -9.29 -13.34 -13.09
CA THR A 149 -9.40 -14.36 -14.15
C THR A 149 -8.35 -15.46 -14.05
N LEU A 150 -7.64 -15.54 -12.92
CA LEU A 150 -6.45 -16.37 -12.72
C LEU A 150 -6.77 -17.88 -12.78
N GLU A 151 -7.99 -18.26 -12.43
CA GLU A 151 -8.46 -19.66 -12.45
C GLU A 151 -8.43 -20.32 -13.84
N ALA A 152 -8.45 -19.52 -14.92
CA ALA A 152 -8.34 -20.00 -16.28
C ALA A 152 -6.92 -20.47 -16.66
N LEU A 153 -5.90 -20.21 -15.83
CA LEU A 153 -4.52 -20.58 -16.08
C LEU A 153 -4.14 -21.91 -15.42
N ALA A 154 -3.03 -22.51 -15.88
CA ALA A 154 -2.49 -23.71 -15.26
C ALA A 154 -2.07 -23.45 -13.78
N PRO A 155 -2.22 -24.43 -12.86
CA PRO A 155 -1.97 -24.26 -11.42
C PRO A 155 -0.60 -23.68 -11.07
N GLU A 156 0.45 -24.07 -11.80
CA GLU A 156 1.81 -23.54 -11.59
C GLU A 156 1.91 -22.03 -11.90
N LYS A 157 1.19 -21.58 -12.96
CA LYS A 157 1.11 -20.16 -13.29
C LYS A 157 0.28 -19.39 -12.26
N GLN A 158 -0.83 -19.99 -11.80
CA GLN A 158 -1.67 -19.39 -10.75
C GLN A 158 -0.83 -19.13 -9.48
N LEU A 159 -0.16 -20.14 -8.97
CA LEU A 159 0.67 -20.04 -7.75
C LEU A 159 1.78 -19.01 -7.91
N ARG A 160 2.45 -19.00 -9.06
CA ARG A 160 3.54 -18.05 -9.35
C ARG A 160 3.04 -16.60 -9.32
N ILE A 161 1.96 -16.30 -10.08
CA ILE A 161 1.39 -14.95 -10.18
C ILE A 161 0.87 -14.48 -8.81
N ALA A 162 0.23 -15.37 -8.06
CA ALA A 162 -0.27 -15.07 -6.74
C ALA A 162 0.85 -14.80 -5.72
N LYS A 163 1.93 -15.61 -5.71
CA LYS A 163 3.11 -15.36 -4.86
C LYS A 163 3.78 -14.03 -5.19
N GLU A 164 4.00 -13.76 -6.47
CA GLU A 164 4.54 -12.48 -6.94
C GLU A 164 3.68 -11.31 -6.45
N THR A 165 2.37 -11.46 -6.50
CA THR A 165 1.45 -10.42 -6.02
C THR A 165 1.62 -10.16 -4.52
N LEU A 166 1.67 -11.22 -3.69
CA LEU A 166 1.83 -11.07 -2.24
C LEU A 166 3.23 -10.58 -1.84
N GLU A 167 4.28 -10.98 -2.59
CA GLU A 167 5.65 -10.67 -2.22
C GLU A 167 6.15 -9.33 -2.77
N ILE A 168 5.53 -8.78 -3.84
CA ILE A 168 5.99 -7.58 -4.52
C ILE A 168 4.89 -6.52 -4.62
N TYR A 169 3.81 -6.82 -5.35
CA TYR A 169 2.82 -5.79 -5.70
C TYR A 169 2.05 -5.28 -4.49
N ALA A 170 1.60 -6.16 -3.59
CA ALA A 170 0.90 -5.75 -2.39
C ALA A 170 1.78 -4.93 -1.42
N PRO A 171 3.06 -5.29 -1.16
CA PRO A 171 3.97 -4.45 -0.40
C PRO A 171 4.25 -3.08 -1.04
N ILE A 172 4.36 -2.99 -2.37
CA ILE A 172 4.53 -1.70 -3.05
C ILE A 172 3.27 -0.85 -2.90
N ALA A 173 2.08 -1.44 -3.06
CA ALA A 173 0.82 -0.74 -2.84
C ALA A 173 0.72 -0.22 -1.39
N ASP A 174 1.19 -0.97 -0.40
CA ASP A 174 1.29 -0.53 1.01
C ASP A 174 2.22 0.67 1.18
N ARG A 175 3.39 0.64 0.53
CA ARG A 175 4.36 1.75 0.54
C ARG A 175 3.83 3.02 -0.11
N LEU A 176 2.98 2.86 -1.12
CA LEU A 176 2.30 3.95 -1.80
C LEU A 176 1.00 4.38 -1.09
N SER A 177 0.74 3.85 0.12
CA SER A 177 -0.46 4.12 0.95
C SER A 177 -1.79 3.73 0.31
N MET A 178 -1.76 2.85 -0.69
CA MET A 178 -2.93 2.43 -1.46
C MET A 178 -3.63 1.26 -0.75
N GLY A 179 -4.24 1.54 0.41
CA GLY A 179 -4.79 0.52 1.31
C GLY A 179 -5.85 -0.37 0.68
N LYS A 180 -6.72 0.19 -0.17
CA LYS A 180 -7.75 -0.54 -0.92
C LYS A 180 -7.11 -1.50 -1.93
N ILE A 181 -6.20 -1.01 -2.75
CA ILE A 181 -5.50 -1.81 -3.79
C ILE A 181 -4.68 -2.93 -3.17
N LYS A 182 -3.92 -2.62 -2.11
CA LYS A 182 -3.19 -3.64 -1.34
C LYS A 182 -4.12 -4.76 -0.89
N GLY A 183 -5.22 -4.41 -0.24
CA GLY A 183 -6.16 -5.40 0.29
C GLY A 183 -6.80 -6.25 -0.78
N GLU A 184 -7.20 -5.66 -1.92
CA GLU A 184 -7.75 -6.40 -3.05
C GLU A 184 -6.71 -7.35 -3.66
N LEU A 185 -5.45 -6.90 -3.84
CA LEU A 185 -4.35 -7.74 -4.34
C LEU A 185 -4.06 -8.92 -3.39
N GLU A 186 -4.00 -8.64 -2.08
CA GLU A 186 -3.77 -9.65 -1.04
C GLU A 186 -4.90 -10.70 -1.03
N ASP A 187 -6.16 -10.28 -1.00
CA ASP A 187 -7.31 -11.19 -0.90
C ASP A 187 -7.47 -12.07 -2.16
N LEU A 188 -7.27 -11.50 -3.36
CA LEU A 188 -7.33 -12.25 -4.61
C LEU A 188 -6.20 -13.27 -4.75
N ALA A 189 -5.01 -12.96 -4.26
CA ALA A 189 -3.86 -13.86 -4.32
C ALA A 189 -3.89 -14.94 -3.22
N PHE A 190 -4.53 -14.65 -2.08
CA PHE A 190 -4.55 -15.49 -0.89
C PHE A 190 -5.05 -16.89 -1.16
N LYS A 191 -6.16 -17.04 -1.92
CA LYS A 191 -6.77 -18.34 -2.24
C LYS A 191 -5.84 -19.29 -3.00
N TYR A 192 -4.86 -18.77 -3.74
CA TYR A 192 -3.92 -19.58 -4.52
C TYR A 192 -2.64 -19.93 -3.77
N VAL A 193 -2.22 -19.07 -2.84
CA VAL A 193 -0.98 -19.28 -2.07
C VAL A 193 -1.20 -20.09 -0.80
N TYR A 194 -2.34 -19.89 -0.15
CA TYR A 194 -2.72 -20.56 1.12
C TYR A 194 -4.16 -21.06 1.05
N PRO A 195 -4.48 -22.04 0.18
CA PRO A 195 -5.87 -22.45 -0.09
C PRO A 195 -6.61 -22.98 1.15
N ASP A 196 -5.95 -23.75 2.00
CA ASP A 196 -6.58 -24.31 3.20
C ASP A 196 -6.94 -23.23 4.23
N ASP A 197 -6.02 -22.31 4.48
CA ASP A 197 -6.25 -21.18 5.38
C ASP A 197 -7.31 -20.21 4.80
N TYR A 198 -7.30 -20.00 3.49
CA TYR A 198 -8.32 -19.20 2.81
C TYR A 198 -9.71 -19.83 2.98
N ASN A 199 -9.84 -21.13 2.73
CA ASN A 199 -11.10 -21.85 2.88
C ASN A 199 -11.62 -21.80 4.33
N TRP A 200 -10.73 -22.00 5.29
CA TRP A 200 -11.07 -21.90 6.70
C TRP A 200 -11.60 -20.49 7.07
N ILE A 201 -10.86 -19.44 6.72
CA ILE A 201 -11.24 -18.05 7.04
C ILE A 201 -12.51 -17.63 6.29
N SER A 202 -12.62 -17.94 4.99
CA SER A 202 -13.78 -17.57 4.17
C SER A 202 -15.09 -18.21 4.60
N GLN A 203 -15.02 -19.35 5.29
CA GLN A 203 -16.20 -20.01 5.87
C GLN A 203 -16.51 -19.54 7.29
N THR A 204 -15.49 -19.20 8.06
CA THR A 204 -15.64 -18.85 9.49
C THR A 204 -16.06 -17.39 9.66
N ILE A 205 -15.41 -16.48 8.95
CA ILE A 205 -15.60 -15.03 9.15
C ILE A 205 -17.02 -14.54 8.78
N PRO A 206 -17.63 -14.93 7.64
CA PRO A 206 -18.99 -14.49 7.33
C PRO A 206 -20.02 -14.92 8.39
N LYS A 207 -19.85 -16.07 9.02
CA LYS A 207 -20.72 -16.52 10.10
C LYS A 207 -20.58 -15.62 11.33
N GLU A 208 -19.35 -15.29 11.72
CA GLU A 208 -19.08 -14.36 12.81
C GLU A 208 -19.60 -12.94 12.51
N TYR A 209 -19.44 -12.44 11.30
CA TYR A 209 -20.00 -11.16 10.90
C TYR A 209 -21.52 -11.14 10.95
N LYS A 210 -22.18 -12.18 10.40
CA LYS A 210 -23.65 -12.29 10.37
C LYS A 210 -24.25 -12.28 11.78
N THR A 211 -23.62 -12.96 12.74
CA THR A 211 -24.09 -12.98 14.13
C THR A 211 -23.96 -11.61 14.82
N LYS A 212 -23.01 -10.79 14.36
CA LYS A 212 -22.69 -9.47 14.96
C LYS A 212 -23.21 -8.29 14.15
N GLU A 213 -23.74 -8.52 12.96
CA GLU A 213 -24.17 -7.47 12.02
C GLU A 213 -25.28 -6.58 12.60
N THR A 214 -26.30 -7.17 13.18
CA THR A 214 -27.41 -6.43 13.82
C THR A 214 -26.89 -5.51 14.92
N ARG A 215 -26.02 -6.03 15.78
CA ARG A 215 -25.40 -5.22 16.86
C ARG A 215 -24.51 -4.10 16.30
N LEU A 216 -23.77 -4.36 15.24
CA LEU A 216 -22.95 -3.31 14.60
C LEU A 216 -23.82 -2.20 14.01
N GLN A 217 -24.99 -2.54 13.45
CA GLN A 217 -25.95 -1.55 12.96
C GLN A 217 -26.55 -0.73 14.12
N GLU A 218 -26.89 -1.35 15.25
CA GLU A 218 -27.36 -0.64 16.45
C GLU A 218 -26.31 0.35 16.97
N VAL A 219 -25.05 -0.08 17.06
CA VAL A 219 -23.93 0.79 17.46
C VAL A 219 -23.75 1.94 16.48
N LYS A 220 -23.86 1.66 15.17
CA LYS A 220 -23.78 2.67 14.11
C LYS A 220 -24.90 3.71 14.22
N GLU A 221 -26.15 3.28 14.36
CA GLU A 221 -27.29 4.20 14.45
C GLU A 221 -27.27 5.02 15.76
N ARG A 222 -26.91 4.40 16.89
CA ARG A 222 -26.75 5.11 18.15
C ARG A 222 -25.65 6.18 18.08
N THR A 223 -24.52 5.81 17.45
CA THR A 223 -23.42 6.76 17.24
C THR A 223 -23.85 7.89 16.31
N ARG A 224 -24.55 7.59 15.20
CA ARG A 224 -25.06 8.58 14.24
C ARG A 224 -25.99 9.59 14.93
N LYS A 225 -26.96 9.08 15.69
CA LYS A 225 -27.92 9.93 16.43
C LYS A 225 -27.18 10.88 17.38
N LYS A 226 -26.20 10.36 18.14
CA LYS A 226 -25.47 11.17 19.11
C LYS A 226 -24.57 12.22 18.45
N LEU A 227 -23.94 11.88 17.31
CA LEU A 227 -23.18 12.84 16.51
C LEU A 227 -24.06 13.96 15.94
N ALA A 228 -25.28 13.62 15.50
CA ALA A 228 -26.22 14.60 14.96
C ALA A 228 -26.81 15.55 16.02
N GLU A 229 -26.84 15.14 17.31
CA GLU A 229 -27.27 16.00 18.43
C GLU A 229 -26.24 17.10 18.77
N HIS A 230 -25.00 16.98 18.30
CA HIS A 230 -23.95 17.95 18.54
C HIS A 230 -23.84 18.94 17.37
N GLU A 231 -24.23 20.20 17.59
CA GLU A 231 -24.19 21.30 16.61
C GLU A 231 -22.79 21.61 16.06
N ILE A 232 -21.74 21.08 16.71
CA ILE A 232 -20.32 21.29 16.37
C ILE A 232 -19.94 20.50 15.11
N ILE A 233 -20.67 19.43 14.78
CA ILE A 233 -20.35 18.56 13.64
C ILE A 233 -21.32 18.85 12.52
N SER A 234 -20.81 19.33 11.38
CA SER A 234 -21.61 19.68 10.22
C SER A 234 -22.38 18.49 9.63
N ALA A 235 -23.41 18.77 8.82
CA ALA A 235 -24.36 17.79 8.28
C ALA A 235 -23.77 16.67 7.41
N GLU A 236 -22.48 16.73 7.03
CA GLU A 236 -21.82 15.76 6.15
C GLU A 236 -21.06 14.66 6.90
N ILE A 237 -21.73 13.96 7.81
CA ILE A 237 -21.11 12.81 8.50
C ILE A 237 -21.47 11.53 7.76
N SER A 238 -20.46 10.71 7.44
CA SER A 238 -20.65 9.35 6.95
C SER A 238 -20.14 8.33 7.96
N ILE A 239 -20.99 7.36 8.33
CA ILE A 239 -20.57 6.22 9.16
C ILE A 239 -20.72 4.95 8.34
N GLN A 240 -19.61 4.24 8.16
CA GLN A 240 -19.54 3.04 7.33
C GLN A 240 -19.03 1.86 8.16
N GLY A 241 -19.66 0.69 7.99
CA GLY A 241 -19.07 -0.56 8.45
C GLY A 241 -17.81 -0.87 7.64
N ARG A 242 -16.76 -1.33 8.31
CA ARG A 242 -15.52 -1.77 7.65
C ARG A 242 -15.34 -3.26 7.87
N THR A 243 -15.33 -4.01 6.79
CA THR A 243 -14.86 -5.40 6.78
C THR A 243 -13.34 -5.42 6.62
N LYS A 244 -12.67 -6.24 7.38
CA LYS A 244 -11.23 -6.43 7.26
C LYS A 244 -10.92 -7.38 6.12
N HIS A 245 -9.90 -7.07 5.32
CA HIS A 245 -9.38 -7.96 4.28
C HIS A 245 -8.96 -9.32 4.88
N LEU A 246 -9.35 -10.40 4.21
CA LEU A 246 -9.17 -11.78 4.72
C LEU A 246 -7.71 -12.12 4.95
N TYR A 247 -6.82 -11.74 4.01
CA TYR A 247 -5.39 -11.97 4.16
C TYR A 247 -4.76 -11.18 5.31
N SER A 248 -5.17 -9.93 5.49
CA SER A 248 -4.74 -9.10 6.63
C SER A 248 -5.19 -9.70 7.96
N LEU A 249 -6.37 -10.30 8.01
CA LEU A 249 -6.87 -11.04 9.18
C LEU A 249 -6.07 -12.31 9.42
N TYR A 250 -5.81 -13.10 8.37
CA TYR A 250 -4.97 -14.30 8.42
C TYR A 250 -3.60 -14.00 9.02
N ARG A 251 -2.91 -13.00 8.51
CA ARG A 251 -1.60 -12.57 9.05
C ARG A 251 -1.68 -12.19 10.53
N LYS A 252 -2.78 -11.58 10.97
CA LYS A 252 -2.99 -11.24 12.37
C LYS A 252 -3.20 -12.48 13.23
N LEU A 253 -3.98 -13.45 12.75
CA LEU A 253 -4.26 -14.71 13.44
C LEU A 253 -3.02 -15.59 13.62
N LEU A 254 -2.02 -15.47 12.75
CA LEU A 254 -0.74 -16.16 12.86
C LEU A 254 0.18 -15.61 13.97
N LYS A 255 -0.13 -14.44 14.55
CA LYS A 255 0.71 -13.89 15.63
C LYS A 255 0.70 -14.80 16.85
N PRO A 256 1.88 -15.08 17.49
CA PRO A 256 2.00 -16.06 18.57
C PRO A 256 1.02 -15.85 19.74
N HIS A 257 0.75 -14.59 20.10
CA HIS A 257 -0.17 -14.25 21.19
C HIS A 257 -1.66 -14.38 20.81
N ILE A 258 -1.99 -14.49 19.52
CA ILE A 258 -3.35 -14.71 19.01
C ILE A 258 -3.59 -16.18 18.74
N ASN A 259 -2.62 -16.86 18.11
CA ASN A 259 -2.62 -18.30 17.87
C ASN A 259 -3.94 -18.84 17.26
N LYS A 260 -4.37 -18.23 16.14
CA LYS A 260 -5.63 -18.55 15.42
C LYS A 260 -6.93 -18.37 16.23
N ASP A 261 -6.88 -17.72 17.39
CA ASP A 261 -8.04 -17.44 18.23
C ASP A 261 -8.73 -16.14 17.82
N LEU A 262 -9.91 -16.24 17.20
CA LEU A 262 -10.70 -15.10 16.74
C LEU A 262 -11.17 -14.19 17.88
N SER A 263 -11.37 -14.72 19.09
CA SER A 263 -11.81 -13.93 20.24
C SER A 263 -10.78 -12.87 20.67
N LYS A 264 -9.51 -13.07 20.32
CA LYS A 264 -8.41 -12.12 20.55
C LYS A 264 -8.25 -11.06 19.47
N VAL A 265 -9.10 -11.10 18.43
CA VAL A 265 -9.07 -10.12 17.32
C VAL A 265 -10.09 -9.01 17.59
N TYR A 266 -9.68 -7.98 18.31
CA TYR A 266 -10.56 -6.88 18.74
C TYR A 266 -10.98 -5.89 17.64
N ASP A 267 -10.39 -5.96 16.45
CA ASP A 267 -10.69 -5.12 15.28
C ASP A 267 -11.42 -5.90 14.16
N LEU A 268 -12.11 -6.98 14.55
CA LEU A 268 -12.96 -7.73 13.62
C LEU A 268 -14.15 -6.88 13.19
N LEU A 269 -14.79 -6.22 14.16
CA LEU A 269 -15.84 -5.24 13.94
C LEU A 269 -15.26 -3.84 13.96
N ALA A 270 -15.42 -3.11 12.89
CA ALA A 270 -14.95 -1.74 12.82
C ALA A 270 -15.98 -0.82 12.16
N LEU A 271 -16.11 0.38 12.71
CA LEU A 271 -16.87 1.49 12.14
C LEU A 271 -15.92 2.61 11.74
N ARG A 272 -16.17 3.17 10.58
CA ARG A 272 -15.44 4.33 10.08
C ARG A 272 -16.34 5.53 10.10
N ILE A 273 -15.91 6.59 10.80
CA ILE A 273 -16.57 7.88 10.85
C ILE A 273 -15.75 8.83 9.97
N ILE A 274 -16.42 9.40 8.95
CA ILE A 274 -15.83 10.39 8.07
C ILE A 274 -16.50 11.72 8.38
N VAL A 275 -15.70 12.74 8.69
CA VAL A 275 -16.12 14.07 9.10
C VAL A 275 -15.43 15.15 8.25
N PRO A 276 -15.91 16.40 8.21
CA PRO A 276 -15.35 17.44 7.38
C PRO A 276 -13.96 17.92 7.80
N THR A 277 -13.72 18.15 9.09
CA THR A 277 -12.50 18.79 9.58
C THR A 277 -11.74 17.97 10.62
N ILE A 278 -10.49 18.34 10.87
CA ILE A 278 -9.66 17.72 11.92
C ILE A 278 -10.28 17.98 13.31
N SER A 279 -10.82 19.18 13.55
CA SER A 279 -11.51 19.48 14.80
C SER A 279 -12.68 18.54 15.04
N ASP A 280 -13.46 18.26 13.99
CA ASP A 280 -14.58 17.33 14.06
C ASP A 280 -14.11 15.89 14.35
N CYS A 281 -12.92 15.49 13.92
CA CYS A 281 -12.35 14.20 14.27
C CYS A 281 -12.19 14.05 15.78
N TYR A 282 -11.64 15.04 16.46
CA TYR A 282 -11.46 15.01 17.92
C TYR A 282 -12.78 15.14 18.68
N SER A 283 -13.70 15.95 18.17
CA SER A 283 -15.07 16.07 18.72
C SER A 283 -15.80 14.72 18.62
N ALA A 284 -15.75 14.06 17.48
CA ALA A 284 -16.32 12.73 17.27
C ALA A 284 -15.70 11.67 18.20
N LEU A 285 -14.40 11.73 18.46
CA LEU A 285 -13.73 10.85 19.42
C LEU A 285 -14.31 11.05 20.82
N GLY A 286 -14.47 12.30 21.27
CA GLY A 286 -15.07 12.62 22.57
C GLY A 286 -16.50 12.09 22.69
N ILE A 287 -17.30 12.25 21.63
CA ILE A 287 -18.68 11.74 21.57
C ILE A 287 -18.72 10.20 21.63
N VAL A 288 -17.85 9.51 20.88
CA VAL A 288 -17.74 8.04 20.93
C VAL A 288 -17.37 7.59 22.36
N HIS A 289 -16.45 8.27 23.04
CA HIS A 289 -16.05 7.93 24.41
C HIS A 289 -17.12 8.29 25.46
N SER A 290 -18.01 9.24 25.17
CA SER A 290 -19.17 9.51 26.03
C SER A 290 -20.24 8.41 25.96
N LEU A 291 -20.33 7.72 24.81
CA LEU A 291 -21.26 6.61 24.59
C LEU A 291 -20.72 5.26 25.05
N TYR A 292 -19.40 5.05 24.88
CA TYR A 292 -18.76 3.75 25.03
C TYR A 292 -17.46 3.88 25.80
N ARG A 293 -17.17 2.91 26.67
CA ARG A 293 -15.94 2.89 27.45
C ARG A 293 -14.74 2.45 26.60
N PRO A 294 -13.67 3.27 26.43
CA PRO A 294 -12.51 2.88 25.67
C PRO A 294 -11.68 1.80 26.38
N LEU A 295 -11.08 0.90 25.59
CA LEU A 295 -10.06 -0.03 26.09
C LEU A 295 -8.75 0.73 26.34
N VAL A 296 -8.19 0.52 27.53
CA VAL A 296 -6.93 1.15 27.94
C VAL A 296 -5.80 0.78 26.94
N GLY A 297 -5.02 1.77 26.52
CA GLY A 297 -3.89 1.59 25.59
C GLY A 297 -4.31 1.28 24.13
N ARG A 298 -5.60 1.45 23.79
CA ARG A 298 -6.10 1.20 22.43
C ARG A 298 -6.55 2.45 21.69
N ILE A 299 -6.20 3.61 22.18
CA ILE A 299 -6.35 4.89 21.47
C ILE A 299 -5.05 5.15 20.73
N LYS A 300 -5.15 5.45 19.43
CA LYS A 300 -4.01 5.80 18.58
C LYS A 300 -4.35 7.04 17.78
N ASP A 301 -3.54 8.06 17.94
CA ASP A 301 -3.68 9.31 17.22
C ASP A 301 -2.67 9.38 16.07
N TYR A 302 -3.13 8.93 14.89
CA TYR A 302 -2.36 9.04 13.66
C TYR A 302 -2.64 10.36 12.91
N ILE A 303 -3.42 11.29 13.48
CA ILE A 303 -3.56 12.66 12.96
C ILE A 303 -2.39 13.49 13.49
N ALA A 304 -2.17 13.48 14.79
CA ALA A 304 -1.05 14.18 15.43
C ALA A 304 0.31 13.52 15.11
N GLN A 305 0.33 12.19 14.93
CA GLN A 305 1.52 11.40 14.61
C GLN A 305 1.25 10.48 13.41
N PRO A 306 1.27 11.01 12.17
CA PRO A 306 1.01 10.22 10.97
C PRO A 306 1.96 9.03 10.85
N LYS A 307 1.48 7.93 10.27
CA LYS A 307 2.38 6.85 9.88
C LYS A 307 3.32 7.32 8.77
N PRO A 308 4.52 6.75 8.62
CA PRO A 308 5.47 7.16 7.58
C PRO A 308 4.99 7.01 6.14
N ASN A 309 4.03 6.13 5.92
CA ASN A 309 3.34 6.09 4.63
C ASN A 309 2.30 7.22 4.48
N GLY A 310 2.25 8.20 5.39
CA GLY A 310 1.30 9.31 5.37
C GLY A 310 -0.10 8.99 5.89
N TYR A 311 -0.39 7.78 6.34
CA TYR A 311 -1.71 7.41 6.86
C TYR A 311 -2.07 8.23 8.09
N ARG A 312 -3.24 8.87 8.07
CA ARG A 312 -3.81 9.70 9.12
C ARG A 312 -5.21 9.21 9.53
N SER A 313 -5.46 9.02 10.81
CA SER A 313 -6.78 8.68 11.38
C SER A 313 -6.68 8.64 12.90
N LEU A 314 -7.77 8.91 13.63
CA LEU A 314 -7.89 8.51 15.03
C LEU A 314 -8.42 7.07 15.07
N HIS A 315 -7.83 6.24 15.91
CA HIS A 315 -8.33 4.89 16.18
C HIS A 315 -8.64 4.76 17.68
N THR A 316 -9.79 4.23 17.97
CA THR A 316 -10.14 3.84 19.34
C THR A 316 -10.92 2.54 19.33
N THR A 317 -10.64 1.69 20.30
CA THR A 317 -11.37 0.43 20.51
C THR A 317 -12.19 0.57 21.79
N VAL A 318 -13.47 0.27 21.73
CA VAL A 318 -14.40 0.49 22.84
C VAL A 318 -15.20 -0.77 23.16
N PHE A 319 -15.70 -0.84 24.40
CA PHE A 319 -16.72 -1.79 24.81
C PHE A 319 -18.12 -1.18 24.58
N THR A 320 -18.98 -1.94 23.90
CA THR A 320 -20.40 -1.61 23.81
C THR A 320 -21.14 -2.04 25.09
N ALA A 321 -22.38 -1.59 25.27
CA ALA A 321 -23.20 -1.95 26.42
C ALA A 321 -23.40 -3.47 26.56
N ASP A 322 -23.41 -4.18 25.43
CA ASP A 322 -23.61 -5.65 25.35
C ASP A 322 -22.29 -6.43 25.49
N GLY A 323 -21.17 -5.75 25.80
CA GLY A 323 -19.86 -6.38 25.98
C GLY A 323 -19.10 -6.69 24.68
N GLU A 324 -19.63 -6.30 23.51
CA GLU A 324 -18.91 -6.43 22.25
C GLU A 324 -17.79 -5.40 22.14
N ILE A 325 -16.74 -5.76 21.41
CA ILE A 325 -15.60 -4.86 21.16
C ILE A 325 -15.69 -4.34 19.73
N VAL A 326 -15.70 -3.01 19.57
CA VAL A 326 -15.77 -2.32 18.29
C VAL A 326 -14.63 -1.32 18.15
N GLU A 327 -13.93 -1.36 17.02
CA GLU A 327 -12.94 -0.34 16.65
C GLU A 327 -13.64 0.80 15.91
N PHE A 328 -13.37 2.03 16.31
CA PHE A 328 -13.74 3.23 15.57
C PHE A 328 -12.50 3.81 14.89
N GLN A 329 -12.63 4.13 13.61
CA GLN A 329 -11.65 4.87 12.83
C GLN A 329 -12.28 6.19 12.40
N ILE A 330 -11.70 7.31 12.87
CA ILE A 330 -12.25 8.64 12.65
C ILE A 330 -11.25 9.44 11.83
N ARG A 331 -11.70 10.02 10.72
CA ARG A 331 -10.85 10.76 9.80
C ARG A 331 -11.64 11.72 8.92
N THR A 332 -10.96 12.70 8.31
CA THR A 332 -11.60 13.58 7.33
C THR A 332 -11.81 12.86 6.00
N LYS A 333 -12.61 13.46 5.11
CA LYS A 333 -12.80 12.96 3.74
C LYS A 333 -11.47 12.88 2.98
N GLU A 334 -10.63 13.90 3.10
CA GLU A 334 -9.30 13.95 2.49
C GLU A 334 -8.42 12.79 3.00
N MET A 335 -8.33 12.60 4.33
CA MET A 335 -7.59 11.48 4.93
C MET A 335 -8.16 10.11 4.51
N HIS A 336 -9.47 10.05 4.23
CA HIS A 336 -10.09 8.84 3.74
C HIS A 336 -9.63 8.50 2.32
N GLU A 337 -9.67 9.47 1.42
CA GLU A 337 -9.22 9.31 0.04
C GLU A 337 -7.72 8.96 -0.01
N GLU A 338 -6.89 9.67 0.77
CA GLU A 338 -5.46 9.35 0.90
C GLU A 338 -5.21 7.92 1.42
N ALA A 339 -5.98 7.44 2.40
CA ALA A 339 -5.80 6.12 2.96
C ALA A 339 -6.30 4.98 2.05
N GLU A 340 -7.27 5.24 1.17
CA GLU A 340 -7.79 4.26 0.21
C GLU A 340 -6.93 4.21 -1.07
N PHE A 341 -6.55 5.37 -1.61
CA PHE A 341 -5.92 5.50 -2.92
C PHE A 341 -4.45 5.99 -2.85
N GLY A 342 -3.97 6.42 -1.68
CA GLY A 342 -2.56 6.80 -1.49
C GLY A 342 -2.08 7.85 -2.48
N VAL A 343 -0.98 7.54 -3.17
CA VAL A 343 -0.39 8.43 -4.18
C VAL A 343 -1.39 8.82 -5.28
N ALA A 344 -2.33 7.96 -5.64
CA ALA A 344 -3.34 8.25 -6.66
C ALA A 344 -4.28 9.39 -6.25
N ALA A 345 -4.62 9.53 -4.96
CA ALA A 345 -5.47 10.61 -4.46
C ALA A 345 -4.88 12.00 -4.72
N HIS A 346 -3.54 12.12 -4.70
CA HIS A 346 -2.85 13.38 -4.94
C HIS A 346 -2.74 13.77 -6.43
N TRP A 347 -2.98 12.83 -7.34
CA TRP A 347 -2.82 13.09 -8.78
C TRP A 347 -3.88 14.07 -9.31
N ARG A 348 -5.12 13.96 -8.84
CA ARG A 348 -6.21 14.87 -9.19
C ARG A 348 -5.98 16.33 -8.73
N TYR A 349 -5.26 16.51 -7.60
CA TYR A 349 -4.92 17.86 -7.10
C TYR A 349 -3.86 18.57 -7.95
N LYS A 350 -3.06 17.82 -8.73
CA LYS A 350 -2.03 18.41 -9.60
C LYS A 350 -2.64 19.20 -10.78
N GLU A 351 -3.77 18.75 -11.32
CA GLU A 351 -4.52 19.49 -12.36
C GLU A 351 -5.03 20.85 -11.84
N ASN A 352 -5.23 20.96 -10.51
CA ASN A 352 -5.64 22.21 -9.84
C ASN A 352 -4.45 23.00 -9.24
N GLY A 353 -3.20 22.76 -9.65
CA GLY A 353 -2.02 23.49 -9.21
C GLY A 353 -1.42 23.09 -7.85
N GLY A 354 -1.86 21.98 -7.26
CA GLY A 354 -1.34 21.45 -5.99
C GLY A 354 0.03 20.77 -6.15
N LYS A 355 0.89 20.85 -5.10
CA LYS A 355 2.17 20.14 -5.06
C LYS A 355 1.96 18.69 -4.61
N ILE A 356 2.51 17.72 -5.36
CA ILE A 356 2.57 16.31 -4.91
C ILE A 356 3.38 16.26 -3.61
N ASN A 357 2.87 15.54 -2.61
CA ASN A 357 3.62 15.31 -1.38
C ASN A 357 4.80 14.36 -1.67
N VAL A 358 5.98 14.93 -1.89
CA VAL A 358 7.22 14.25 -2.29
C VAL A 358 7.72 13.25 -1.22
N GLN A 359 7.19 13.31 0.01
CA GLN A 359 7.62 12.41 1.09
C GLN A 359 7.31 10.93 0.78
N ASN A 360 6.24 10.65 0.03
CA ASN A 360 5.87 9.28 -0.36
C ASN A 360 6.79 8.69 -1.45
N ILE A 361 7.68 9.49 -2.04
CA ILE A 361 8.59 9.07 -3.13
C ILE A 361 10.05 8.99 -2.66
N LYS A 362 10.41 9.57 -1.52
CA LYS A 362 11.81 9.56 -1.00
C LYS A 362 12.41 8.15 -0.91
N TRP A 363 11.61 7.17 -0.47
CA TRP A 363 12.07 5.79 -0.40
C TRP A 363 12.43 5.20 -1.77
N LEU A 364 11.74 5.64 -2.84
CA LEU A 364 12.01 5.19 -4.21
C LEU A 364 13.36 5.78 -4.71
N GLU A 365 13.64 7.05 -4.41
CA GLU A 365 14.93 7.67 -4.72
C GLU A 365 16.10 6.98 -4.00
N GLU A 366 15.90 6.65 -2.72
CA GLU A 366 16.90 5.89 -1.94
C GLU A 366 17.13 4.52 -2.55
N LEU A 367 16.07 3.84 -2.96
CA LEU A 367 16.10 2.53 -3.59
C LEU A 367 16.87 2.54 -4.91
N ILE A 368 16.67 3.57 -5.73
CA ILE A 368 17.41 3.75 -6.98
C ILE A 368 18.89 3.99 -6.71
N LYS A 369 19.22 4.77 -5.67
CA LYS A 369 20.62 4.96 -5.26
C LYS A 369 21.26 3.63 -4.82
N TRP A 370 20.56 2.82 -4.04
CA TRP A 370 21.06 1.50 -3.58
C TRP A 370 21.18 0.50 -4.72
N GLN A 371 20.21 0.46 -5.63
CA GLN A 371 20.23 -0.39 -6.81
C GLN A 371 21.52 -0.20 -7.65
N LYS A 372 22.01 1.04 -7.77
CA LYS A 372 23.27 1.33 -8.49
C LYS A 372 24.51 0.86 -7.73
N GLN A 373 24.43 0.69 -6.40
CA GLN A 373 25.55 0.31 -5.55
C GLN A 373 25.63 -1.20 -5.32
N ILE A 374 24.49 -1.91 -5.31
CA ILE A 374 24.44 -3.35 -5.03
C ILE A 374 24.44 -4.10 -6.37
N LYS A 375 25.61 -4.68 -6.73
CA LYS A 375 25.76 -5.47 -7.96
C LYS A 375 25.28 -6.90 -7.81
N ASP A 376 25.34 -7.46 -6.61
CA ASP A 376 24.91 -8.81 -6.30
C ASP A 376 23.39 -8.90 -6.19
N ASP A 377 22.78 -9.80 -6.96
CA ASP A 377 21.33 -9.92 -7.08
C ASP A 377 20.67 -10.53 -5.84
N GLU A 378 21.34 -11.47 -5.18
CA GLU A 378 20.83 -12.05 -3.94
C GLU A 378 20.83 -11.02 -2.81
N GLN A 379 21.90 -10.26 -2.68
CA GLN A 379 22.01 -9.16 -1.72
C GLN A 379 20.96 -8.07 -2.02
N PHE A 380 20.72 -7.75 -3.31
CA PHE A 380 19.69 -6.79 -3.70
C PHE A 380 18.30 -7.27 -3.30
N LEU A 381 17.95 -8.53 -3.60
CA LEU A 381 16.65 -9.09 -3.24
C LEU A 381 16.44 -9.15 -1.73
N GLN A 382 17.47 -9.53 -0.97
CA GLN A 382 17.41 -9.52 0.49
C GLN A 382 17.19 -8.09 1.02
N THR A 383 17.88 -7.09 0.44
CA THR A 383 17.71 -5.68 0.77
C THR A 383 16.28 -5.23 0.51
N VAL A 384 15.74 -5.52 -0.69
CA VAL A 384 14.36 -5.17 -1.07
C VAL A 384 13.35 -5.85 -0.14
N LYS A 385 13.51 -7.15 0.11
CA LYS A 385 12.61 -7.90 1.00
C LYS A 385 12.65 -7.37 2.43
N PHE A 386 13.82 -7.06 2.94
CA PHE A 386 14.00 -6.66 4.34
C PHE A 386 13.71 -5.17 4.54
N ASP A 387 14.34 -4.29 3.77
CA ASP A 387 14.27 -2.84 4.02
C ASP A 387 12.98 -2.20 3.48
N ILE A 388 12.34 -2.83 2.46
CA ILE A 388 11.18 -2.25 1.79
C ILE A 388 9.88 -2.97 2.13
N PHE A 389 9.88 -4.31 2.13
CA PHE A 389 8.66 -5.11 2.20
C PHE A 389 8.35 -5.68 3.58
N GLN A 390 9.26 -5.55 4.56
CA GLN A 390 8.93 -5.96 5.93
C GLN A 390 8.02 -4.95 6.63
N ASN A 391 7.32 -5.44 7.67
CA ASN A 391 6.58 -4.58 8.58
C ASN A 391 7.52 -3.50 9.11
N ARG A 392 7.00 -2.27 9.25
CA ARG A 392 7.80 -1.13 9.71
C ARG A 392 7.44 -0.82 11.15
N ILE A 393 8.45 -0.40 11.91
CA ILE A 393 8.33 0.16 13.24
C ILE A 393 8.67 1.65 13.20
N PHE A 394 8.09 2.41 14.09
CA PHE A 394 8.27 3.85 14.20
C PHE A 394 8.81 4.15 15.57
N VAL A 395 10.05 4.59 15.60
CA VAL A 395 10.77 4.95 16.81
C VAL A 395 11.04 6.45 16.79
N PHE A 396 11.20 7.03 17.96
CA PHE A 396 11.34 8.47 18.12
C PHE A 396 12.75 8.83 18.52
N THR A 397 13.26 9.96 18.01
CA THR A 397 14.40 10.62 18.65
C THR A 397 13.96 11.30 19.93
N PRO A 398 14.86 11.65 20.88
CA PRO A 398 14.51 12.45 22.05
C PRO A 398 13.92 13.84 21.71
N LYS A 399 14.09 14.30 20.47
CA LYS A 399 13.51 15.56 19.96
C LYS A 399 12.10 15.38 19.39
N GLY A 400 11.60 14.13 19.31
CA GLY A 400 10.28 13.81 18.79
C GLY A 400 10.26 13.53 17.27
N ASP A 401 11.42 13.50 16.57
CA ASP A 401 11.45 13.12 15.17
C ASP A 401 11.10 11.63 15.01
N VAL A 402 10.25 11.32 14.05
CA VAL A 402 9.84 9.94 13.76
C VAL A 402 10.81 9.29 12.79
N ILE A 403 11.36 8.15 13.18
CA ILE A 403 12.28 7.34 12.36
C ILE A 403 11.60 6.03 11.98
N ASP A 404 11.52 5.80 10.67
CA ASP A 404 10.94 4.60 10.07
C ASP A 404 12.02 3.53 9.88
N LEU A 405 11.87 2.38 10.54
CA LEU A 405 12.80 1.25 10.48
C LEU A 405 12.05 -0.06 10.23
N PRO A 406 12.69 -1.09 9.64
CA PRO A 406 12.06 -2.41 9.52
C PRO A 406 11.87 -3.05 10.91
N GLU A 407 10.81 -3.86 11.05
CA GLU A 407 10.58 -4.67 12.26
C GLU A 407 11.79 -5.56 12.54
N GLY A 408 12.27 -5.56 13.77
CA GLY A 408 13.49 -6.26 14.16
C GLY A 408 14.77 -5.40 14.14
N ALA A 409 14.69 -4.14 13.69
CA ALA A 409 15.83 -3.22 13.73
C ALA A 409 16.33 -2.99 15.16
N THR A 410 17.61 -2.65 15.26
CA THR A 410 18.35 -2.45 16.52
C THR A 410 18.75 -0.99 16.73
N PRO A 411 19.17 -0.58 17.93
CA PRO A 411 19.75 0.74 18.17
C PRO A 411 20.91 1.10 17.22
N ILE A 412 21.68 0.11 16.76
CA ILE A 412 22.75 0.35 15.78
C ILE A 412 22.15 0.72 14.43
N ASP A 413 21.09 0.02 13.98
CA ASP A 413 20.35 0.38 12.75
C ASP A 413 19.82 1.80 12.82
N PHE A 414 19.22 2.17 13.95
CA PHE A 414 18.72 3.52 14.21
C PHE A 414 19.85 4.58 14.14
N ALA A 415 21.00 4.31 14.76
CA ALA A 415 22.15 5.24 14.76
C ALA A 415 22.65 5.50 13.34
N TYR A 416 22.82 4.44 12.54
CA TYR A 416 23.24 4.55 11.15
C TYR A 416 22.18 5.15 10.22
N HIS A 417 20.91 4.99 10.55
CA HIS A 417 19.82 5.63 9.81
C HIS A 417 19.89 7.14 9.97
N LEU A 418 20.07 7.64 11.18
CA LEU A 418 20.20 9.06 11.46
C LEU A 418 21.45 9.65 10.79
N HIS A 419 22.63 9.12 11.11
CA HIS A 419 23.88 9.62 10.54
C HIS A 419 25.04 8.62 10.71
N SER A 420 25.88 8.48 9.67
CA SER A 420 27.02 7.56 9.71
C SER A 420 28.00 7.87 10.86
N TRP A 421 28.20 9.18 11.17
CA TRP A 421 29.05 9.57 12.32
C TRP A 421 28.48 9.06 13.64
N LEU A 422 27.17 9.18 13.83
CA LEU A 422 26.48 8.71 15.03
C LEU A 422 26.65 7.19 15.20
N GLY A 423 26.45 6.44 14.11
CA GLY A 423 26.69 5.00 14.09
C GLY A 423 28.13 4.63 14.41
N ASN A 424 29.12 5.29 13.77
CA ASN A 424 30.54 5.00 13.99
C ASN A 424 31.02 5.32 15.41
N LYS A 425 30.40 6.28 16.09
CA LYS A 425 30.75 6.74 17.45
C LYS A 425 29.85 6.15 18.54
N CYS A 426 28.89 5.30 18.20
CA CYS A 426 27.94 4.69 19.11
C CYS A 426 28.66 3.77 20.11
N VAL A 427 28.47 3.97 21.41
CA VAL A 427 28.97 3.12 22.50
C VAL A 427 27.87 2.52 23.34
N GLY A 428 26.64 3.02 23.25
CA GLY A 428 25.50 2.55 24.00
C GLY A 428 24.18 3.15 23.45
N ALA A 429 23.08 2.68 23.98
CA ALA A 429 21.77 3.22 23.68
C ALA A 429 20.85 3.17 24.89
N ARG A 430 19.88 4.12 24.93
CA ARG A 430 18.73 4.06 25.84
C ARG A 430 17.47 3.90 25.02
N ILE A 431 16.55 3.10 25.53
CA ILE A 431 15.17 3.00 25.02
C ILE A 431 14.25 3.38 26.18
N ASN A 432 13.42 4.41 25.97
CA ASN A 432 12.51 4.91 27.01
C ASN A 432 13.24 5.18 28.33
N ASP A 433 14.36 5.91 28.25
CA ASP A 433 15.28 6.28 29.36
C ASP A 433 16.03 5.10 30.02
N GLN A 434 15.85 3.87 29.59
CA GLN A 434 16.55 2.70 30.13
C GLN A 434 17.72 2.28 29.23
N MET A 435 18.89 2.03 29.86
CA MET A 435 20.05 1.48 29.14
C MET A 435 19.74 0.09 28.58
N VAL A 436 20.06 -0.11 27.32
CA VAL A 436 19.81 -1.38 26.62
C VAL A 436 21.05 -1.88 25.90
N ASN A 437 21.08 -3.19 25.61
CA ASN A 437 22.07 -3.78 24.71
C ASN A 437 21.88 -3.24 23.29
N LEU A 438 22.97 -2.96 22.57
CA LEU A 438 22.94 -2.47 21.21
C LEU A 438 22.30 -3.45 20.20
N GLY A 439 22.17 -4.73 20.55
CA GLY A 439 21.43 -5.76 19.81
C GLY A 439 19.96 -5.89 20.20
N ALA A 440 19.43 -5.06 21.12
CA ALA A 440 18.04 -5.10 21.50
C ALA A 440 17.12 -4.76 20.31
N THR A 441 15.99 -5.45 20.20
CA THR A 441 15.01 -5.19 19.14
C THR A 441 14.14 -4.00 19.49
N LEU A 442 14.10 -3.01 18.62
CA LEU A 442 13.26 -1.83 18.75
C LEU A 442 11.79 -2.16 18.47
N LYS A 443 10.89 -1.43 19.12
CA LYS A 443 9.43 -1.54 18.96
C LYS A 443 8.84 -0.18 18.55
N SER A 444 7.71 -0.21 17.85
CA SER A 444 6.98 1.02 17.55
C SER A 444 6.61 1.78 18.84
N GLY A 445 6.90 3.06 18.87
CA GLY A 445 6.66 3.93 20.02
C GLY A 445 7.88 4.11 20.92
N ASP A 446 8.97 3.38 20.71
CA ASP A 446 10.18 3.55 21.51
C ASP A 446 10.85 4.91 21.25
N ILE A 447 11.27 5.58 22.30
CA ILE A 447 12.15 6.76 22.25
C ILE A 447 13.59 6.26 22.37
N VAL A 448 14.40 6.49 21.34
CA VAL A 448 15.75 5.94 21.24
C VAL A 448 16.80 7.04 21.31
N GLU A 449 17.65 6.98 22.32
CA GLU A 449 18.80 7.86 22.49
C GLU A 449 20.10 7.08 22.25
N ILE A 450 20.98 7.57 21.36
CA ILE A 450 22.29 6.97 21.08
C ILE A 450 23.36 7.66 21.88
N ILE A 451 24.09 6.89 22.65
CA ILE A 451 25.24 7.35 23.44
C ILE A 451 26.50 7.21 22.58
N THR A 452 27.24 8.30 22.45
CA THR A 452 28.44 8.36 21.61
C THR A 452 29.70 8.67 22.42
N ASP A 453 30.83 8.15 21.99
CA ASP A 453 32.16 8.51 22.45
C ASP A 453 32.99 9.08 21.29
N LYS A 454 33.49 10.30 21.46
CA LYS A 454 34.30 10.98 20.45
C LYS A 454 35.63 10.23 20.18
N ASN A 455 36.15 9.51 21.17
CA ASN A 455 37.43 8.79 21.08
C ASN A 455 37.27 7.42 20.38
N ARG A 456 36.07 6.92 20.21
CA ARG A 456 35.84 5.65 19.51
C ARG A 456 36.31 5.73 18.06
N LYS A 457 37.20 4.80 17.64
CA LYS A 457 37.82 4.82 16.29
C LYS A 457 36.86 4.40 15.18
N GLY A 458 35.82 3.60 15.48
CA GLY A 458 34.82 3.15 14.49
C GLY A 458 33.91 2.03 15.01
N PRO A 459 33.12 1.40 14.11
CA PRO A 459 32.22 0.33 14.48
C PRO A 459 32.98 -0.95 14.87
N SER A 460 32.33 -1.81 15.70
CA SER A 460 32.83 -3.16 15.94
C SER A 460 32.49 -4.09 14.78
N PRO A 461 33.38 -5.01 14.36
CA PRO A 461 33.07 -6.02 13.35
C PRO A 461 31.86 -6.89 13.68
N ASP A 462 31.64 -7.22 14.96
CA ASP A 462 30.52 -8.05 15.45
C ASP A 462 29.15 -7.41 15.17
N TRP A 463 29.11 -6.09 14.92
CA TRP A 463 27.89 -5.41 14.58
C TRP A 463 27.29 -5.86 13.24
N LEU A 464 28.11 -6.42 12.34
CA LEU A 464 27.63 -6.97 11.07
C LEU A 464 26.64 -8.13 11.27
N GLU A 465 26.74 -8.87 12.38
CA GLU A 465 25.81 -9.93 12.75
C GLU A 465 24.57 -9.39 13.48
N THR A 466 24.74 -8.26 14.16
CA THR A 466 23.70 -7.65 15.00
C THR A 466 22.71 -6.83 14.19
N VAL A 467 23.22 -6.01 13.26
CA VAL A 467 22.38 -5.11 12.45
C VAL A 467 21.47 -5.87 11.48
N LYS A 468 20.27 -5.32 11.30
CA LYS A 468 19.25 -5.90 10.42
C LYS A 468 19.16 -5.16 9.09
N THR A 469 19.35 -3.84 9.08
CA THR A 469 19.25 -3.05 7.85
C THR A 469 20.47 -3.19 6.96
N SER A 470 20.24 -3.26 5.66
CA SER A 470 21.32 -3.28 4.65
C SER A 470 22.10 -1.98 4.65
N MET A 471 21.44 -0.86 4.95
CA MET A 471 22.08 0.45 5.07
C MET A 471 23.13 0.45 6.19
N ALA A 472 22.79 0.02 7.41
CA ALA A 472 23.73 -0.06 8.52
C ALA A 472 24.89 -1.00 8.19
N ARG A 473 24.59 -2.18 7.64
CA ARG A 473 25.60 -3.18 7.26
C ARG A 473 26.60 -2.63 6.24
N ASN A 474 26.13 -1.93 5.20
CA ASN A 474 27.02 -1.34 4.18
C ASN A 474 27.87 -0.19 4.74
N LYS A 475 27.30 0.67 5.58
CA LYS A 475 28.03 1.76 6.23
C LYS A 475 29.09 1.21 7.20
N ILE A 476 28.81 0.15 7.95
CA ILE A 476 29.76 -0.54 8.84
C ILE A 476 30.92 -1.13 8.02
N ARG A 477 30.64 -1.91 6.95
CA ARG A 477 31.67 -2.45 6.06
C ARG A 477 32.58 -1.37 5.50
N SER A 478 32.00 -0.28 5.01
CA SER A 478 32.75 0.86 4.47
C SER A 478 33.65 1.51 5.54
N ALA A 479 33.16 1.64 6.77
CA ALA A 479 33.95 2.20 7.87
C ALA A 479 35.10 1.27 8.29
N LEU A 480 34.83 -0.05 8.39
CA LEU A 480 35.85 -1.05 8.72
C LEU A 480 36.98 -1.13 7.68
N ASN A 481 36.62 -1.04 6.37
CA ASN A 481 37.62 -1.03 5.30
C ASN A 481 38.51 0.22 5.34
N LYS A 482 37.97 1.39 5.74
CA LYS A 482 38.75 2.62 5.90
C LYS A 482 39.70 2.60 7.11
N ILE A 483 39.45 1.75 8.10
CA ILE A 483 40.31 1.60 9.29
C ILE A 483 41.42 0.62 9.04
N LYS A 484 41.23 -0.31 8.09
CA LYS A 484 42.26 -1.31 7.71
C LYS A 484 43.32 -0.78 6.73
N ASN A 485 42.99 0.28 5.98
CA ASN A 485 43.87 1.02 5.10
C ASN A 485 44.43 2.26 5.82
#